data_afb7d9071d9a3566ad3c76199d05576d
#
_entry.id   afb7d9071d9a3566ad3c76199d05576d
#
_cell.length_a   1.000
_cell.length_b   1.000
_cell.length_c   1.000
_cell.angle_alpha   90.00
_cell.angle_beta   90.00
_cell.angle_gamma   90.00
#
_symmetry.space_group_name_H-M   'P 1'
#
loop_
_entity.id
_entity.type
_entity.pdbx_description
1 polymer ?
#
loop_
_entity_poly.entity_id
_entity_poly.type
_entity_poly.pdbx_seq_one_letter_code
_entity_poly.pdbx_strand_id
1 'polypeptide(L)'
;MQRQLSYDLAQASRSANAIEVRPLTAKPAHPQPELFQPMNLPAVATRQASFPDMCPITAAVDALASAGGTLERGAIFTRREVVDFILDLCGYTLDQPLTQKCLLEPSFGDGDFLFPAIDRLLTSWKATGQTGDALATLGPCIRAVELHRHTFTRTHAAVVARLVGEGINARTAAAIADDWLLFGDFLLVDLPGVFDLVVGNPPYVRQELIPSVLLAEYRSRYTTVYDRADLYIPFIERSLMSLAPGGALGFICADRWMKNRYGGPLRALVSAKFHLRVFVDMTDTPAFHSDVIAYPAITIIAREKPGMTRIAHRPEINEQALSSLASALRAKHLPKGCSSVRELAGVTAGAEPWILESSDQMTLLRRLERDFPALEETGCKVGIGVATGADKAFIGLYDELDVEDDRKLPLVMTRDIKTGRVAWRGYGVVNPFIDGRGSGLVDLSDYPRMKRYLEARKDEISGRHVAQKAPANWYRTIDRITASLTTKSKLLIPDIKGQAQIVYEEGKLYPHHNLYFVTAEEWDLRALQAVLLSSIARLFVASYSTKMRGGFLRFQAQYLRRIRIPHWKDVPPALRRDLKNAAEALDLAACNRAAFQLYGLSPEEAAALGGNGE
;
A
#
# COMPACT_ATOMS: atom_id res chain seq x y z
N MET A 1 -25.30 29.99 -5.03
CA MET A 1 -24.89 28.84 -4.24
C MET A 1 -24.99 29.04 -2.72
N GLN A 2 -25.14 30.24 -2.23
CA GLN A 2 -25.40 30.53 -0.81
C GLN A 2 -26.87 30.44 -0.36
N ARG A 3 -27.83 30.30 -1.29
CA ARG A 3 -29.27 30.19 -0.97
C ARG A 3 -29.78 28.74 -0.87
N GLN A 4 -29.02 27.74 -1.28
CA GLN A 4 -29.42 26.33 -1.20
C GLN A 4 -28.98 25.71 0.15
N LEU A 5 -27.88 26.20 0.73
CA LEU A 5 -27.37 25.74 2.03
C LEU A 5 -28.17 26.24 3.24
N SER A 6 -29.01 27.30 3.07
CA SER A 6 -29.87 27.83 4.13
C SER A 6 -31.22 27.11 4.25
N TYR A 7 -31.61 26.31 3.26
CA TYR A 7 -32.90 25.60 3.28
C TYR A 7 -32.82 24.22 3.95
N ASP A 8 -31.66 23.56 3.85
CA ASP A 8 -31.45 22.23 4.45
C ASP A 8 -31.14 22.29 5.97
N LEU A 9 -30.69 23.43 6.47
CA LEU A 9 -30.47 23.66 7.91
C LEU A 9 -31.73 24.04 8.69
N ALA A 10 -32.80 24.46 8.00
CA ALA A 10 -34.05 24.87 8.64
C ALA A 10 -35.05 23.71 8.85
N GLN A 11 -34.86 22.56 8.21
CA GLN A 11 -35.72 21.37 8.42
C GLN A 11 -35.20 20.39 9.48
N ALA A 12 -33.93 20.50 9.89
CA ALA A 12 -33.35 19.65 10.95
C ALA A 12 -33.63 20.12 12.38
N SER A 13 -34.30 21.27 12.57
CA SER A 13 -34.49 21.87 13.92
C SER A 13 -35.90 21.71 14.52
N ARG A 14 -36.76 20.84 13.99
CA ARG A 14 -38.14 20.67 14.47
C ARG A 14 -38.51 19.29 15.00
N SER A 15 -37.56 18.50 15.47
CA SER A 15 -37.90 17.28 16.23
C SER A 15 -36.82 16.93 17.25
N ALA A 16 -36.73 17.69 18.33
CA ALA A 16 -36.06 17.26 19.54
C ALA A 16 -36.82 17.77 20.75
N ASN A 17 -37.63 16.91 21.33
CA ASN A 17 -38.24 17.13 22.63
C ASN A 17 -37.21 17.03 23.75
N ALA A 18 -37.38 17.93 24.71
CA ALA A 18 -36.57 18.19 25.88
C ALA A 18 -36.21 16.96 26.71
N ILE A 19 -34.93 16.83 27.07
CA ILE A 19 -34.47 16.10 28.25
C ILE A 19 -33.70 17.08 29.13
N GLU A 20 -34.23 17.23 30.35
CA GLU A 20 -33.73 18.06 31.45
C GLU A 20 -32.32 17.65 31.86
N VAL A 21 -31.38 18.60 31.87
CA VAL A 21 -30.02 18.39 32.40
C VAL A 21 -29.96 18.96 33.81
N ARG A 22 -29.72 18.10 34.80
CA ARG A 22 -29.32 18.51 36.17
C ARG A 22 -27.78 18.65 36.24
N PRO A 23 -27.25 19.63 36.96
CA PRO A 23 -25.81 19.85 37.08
C PRO A 23 -25.20 18.90 38.13
N LEU A 24 -24.11 18.21 37.75
CA LEU A 24 -23.24 17.47 38.68
C LEU A 24 -21.98 18.29 38.97
N THR A 25 -21.93 18.73 40.23
CA THR A 25 -20.69 19.22 40.87
C THR A 25 -19.96 18.02 41.48
N ALA A 26 -18.74 17.74 41.10
CA ALA A 26 -17.61 17.30 41.92
C ALA A 26 -16.40 16.92 41.04
N LYS A 27 -15.24 17.44 41.38
CA LYS A 27 -13.96 17.03 40.80
C LYS A 27 -13.61 15.62 41.30
N PRO A 28 -13.15 14.72 40.45
CA PRO A 28 -12.44 13.53 40.92
C PRO A 28 -10.93 13.70 40.86
N ALA A 29 -10.29 13.03 41.80
CA ALA A 29 -8.85 12.88 41.95
C ALA A 29 -8.23 12.14 40.76
N HIS A 30 -6.91 12.37 40.54
CA HIS A 30 -6.11 11.69 39.53
C HIS A 30 -6.22 10.17 39.61
N PRO A 31 -6.54 9.47 38.52
CA PRO A 31 -6.36 8.03 38.47
C PRO A 31 -4.89 7.69 38.17
N GLN A 32 -4.37 6.75 38.93
CA GLN A 32 -3.12 6.07 38.65
C GLN A 32 -3.23 5.28 37.31
N PRO A 33 -2.12 5.01 36.60
CA PRO A 33 -2.18 4.25 35.35
C PRO A 33 -2.57 2.80 35.65
N GLU A 34 -3.76 2.42 35.24
CA GLU A 34 -4.19 1.02 35.25
C GLU A 34 -3.33 0.24 34.26
N LEU A 35 -2.57 -0.70 34.79
CA LEU A 35 -1.91 -1.77 34.08
C LEU A 35 -2.98 -2.58 33.29
N PHE A 36 -2.75 -2.73 32.01
CA PHE A 36 -3.40 -3.61 31.04
C PHE A 36 -4.39 -4.62 31.62
N GLN A 37 -5.67 -4.30 31.56
CA GLN A 37 -6.69 -5.34 31.62
C GLN A 37 -6.72 -6.08 30.27
N PRO A 38 -6.82 -7.42 30.27
CA PRO A 38 -7.06 -8.14 29.03
C PRO A 38 -8.38 -7.64 28.44
N MET A 39 -8.31 -7.03 27.23
CA MET A 39 -9.53 -6.72 26.49
C MET A 39 -10.21 -8.06 26.19
N ASN A 40 -11.34 -8.30 26.84
CA ASN A 40 -12.29 -9.29 26.37
C ASN A 40 -12.67 -8.88 24.94
N LEU A 41 -12.17 -9.61 23.95
CA LEU A 41 -12.78 -9.62 22.64
C LEU A 41 -14.26 -9.91 22.87
N PRO A 42 -15.21 -9.17 22.29
CA PRO A 42 -16.59 -9.56 22.36
C PRO A 42 -16.65 -11.01 21.86
N ALA A 43 -17.07 -11.92 22.71
CA ALA A 43 -17.39 -13.27 22.30
C ALA A 43 -18.54 -13.12 21.30
N VAL A 44 -18.22 -13.06 20.02
CA VAL A 44 -19.19 -13.23 18.96
C VAL A 44 -19.58 -14.70 19.06
N ALA A 45 -20.64 -14.95 19.80
CA ALA A 45 -21.30 -16.23 19.85
C ALA A 45 -21.75 -16.53 18.41
N THR A 46 -20.90 -17.17 17.63
CA THR A 46 -21.27 -17.84 16.39
C THR A 46 -22.10 -19.05 16.81
N ARG A 47 -23.38 -18.82 17.07
CA ARG A 47 -24.35 -19.88 16.84
C ARG A 47 -24.33 -20.14 15.33
N GLN A 48 -23.43 -21.02 14.89
CA GLN A 48 -23.56 -21.66 13.60
C GLN A 48 -24.92 -22.35 13.61
N ALA A 49 -25.87 -21.79 12.85
CA ALA A 49 -27.10 -22.48 12.57
C ALA A 49 -26.73 -23.82 11.91
N SER A 50 -27.34 -24.90 12.35
CA SER A 50 -27.04 -26.28 11.92
C SER A 50 -27.47 -26.60 10.48
N PHE A 51 -27.44 -25.62 9.57
CA PHE A 51 -27.71 -25.78 8.15
C PHE A 51 -26.57 -25.13 7.35
N PRO A 52 -25.45 -25.86 7.10
CA PRO A 52 -24.30 -25.34 6.37
C PRO A 52 -24.63 -24.80 4.97
N ASP A 53 -25.61 -25.38 4.31
CA ASP A 53 -25.98 -25.08 2.92
C ASP A 53 -26.76 -23.76 2.76
N MET A 54 -27.14 -23.09 3.83
CA MET A 54 -27.95 -21.87 3.79
C MET A 54 -27.25 -20.61 4.34
N CYS A 55 -26.02 -20.70 4.86
CA CYS A 55 -25.28 -19.54 5.33
C CYS A 55 -24.51 -18.86 4.19
N PRO A 56 -24.87 -17.61 3.81
CA PRO A 56 -24.20 -16.91 2.71
C PRO A 56 -22.68 -16.72 2.94
N ILE A 57 -22.25 -16.63 4.19
CA ILE A 57 -20.83 -16.50 4.56
C ILE A 57 -20.11 -17.81 4.29
N THR A 58 -20.67 -18.96 4.71
CA THR A 58 -20.06 -20.28 4.46
C THR A 58 -19.94 -20.54 2.96
N ALA A 59 -20.99 -20.26 2.17
CA ALA A 59 -20.94 -20.39 0.72
C ALA A 59 -19.89 -19.48 0.08
N ALA A 60 -19.70 -18.27 0.60
CA ALA A 60 -18.67 -17.34 0.13
C ALA A 60 -17.24 -17.79 0.50
N VAL A 61 -17.06 -18.38 1.69
CA VAL A 61 -15.79 -19.01 2.11
C VAL A 61 -15.47 -20.19 1.20
N ASP A 62 -16.44 -21.07 0.93
CA ASP A 62 -16.27 -22.23 0.04
C ASP A 62 -15.94 -21.79 -1.40
N ALA A 63 -16.55 -20.70 -1.89
CA ALA A 63 -16.24 -20.13 -3.19
C ALA A 63 -14.77 -19.62 -3.24
N LEU A 64 -14.32 -18.95 -2.19
CA LEU A 64 -12.94 -18.47 -2.09
C LEU A 64 -11.96 -19.66 -1.96
N ALA A 65 -12.29 -20.67 -1.16
CA ALA A 65 -11.51 -21.89 -0.97
C ALA A 65 -11.40 -22.75 -2.24
N SER A 66 -12.39 -22.65 -3.13
CA SER A 66 -12.47 -23.41 -4.39
C SER A 66 -11.88 -22.66 -5.59
N ALA A 67 -11.45 -21.40 -5.42
CA ALA A 67 -10.82 -20.61 -6.48
C ALA A 67 -9.61 -21.36 -7.06
N GLY A 68 -9.61 -21.56 -8.39
CA GLY A 68 -8.83 -22.64 -9.03
C GLY A 68 -7.35 -22.36 -9.25
N GLY A 69 -6.91 -21.12 -9.42
CA GLY A 69 -5.54 -20.77 -9.79
C GLY A 69 -4.66 -20.37 -8.60
N THR A 70 -3.35 -20.63 -8.68
CA THR A 70 -2.36 -20.14 -7.69
C THR A 70 -2.39 -18.62 -7.55
N LEU A 71 -2.60 -17.90 -8.66
CA LEU A 71 -2.75 -16.44 -8.68
C LEU A 71 -4.05 -15.96 -8.01
N GLU A 72 -5.16 -16.71 -8.18
CA GLU A 72 -6.46 -16.39 -7.56
C GLU A 72 -6.45 -16.67 -6.06
N ARG A 73 -5.69 -17.67 -5.63
CA ARG A 73 -5.46 -17.99 -4.21
C ARG A 73 -4.49 -17.05 -3.52
N GLY A 74 -3.72 -16.26 -4.27
CA GLY A 74 -2.65 -15.42 -3.75
C GLY A 74 -1.53 -16.22 -3.08
N ALA A 75 -1.37 -17.51 -3.43
CA ALA A 75 -0.37 -18.38 -2.86
C ALA A 75 1.01 -18.10 -3.46
N ILE A 76 1.95 -17.74 -2.62
CA ILE A 76 3.34 -17.44 -2.98
C ILE A 76 4.24 -18.27 -2.04
N PHE A 77 5.07 -19.13 -2.61
CA PHE A 77 5.94 -20.03 -1.85
C PHE A 77 7.26 -19.35 -1.51
N THR A 78 7.58 -19.34 -0.21
CA THR A 78 8.77 -18.67 0.34
C THR A 78 9.96 -19.64 0.39
N ARG A 79 11.14 -19.19 -0.03
CA ARG A 79 12.35 -20.01 0.06
C ARG A 79 12.73 -20.31 1.50
N ARG A 80 13.29 -21.51 1.73
CA ARG A 80 13.65 -22.02 3.04
C ARG A 80 14.58 -21.07 3.79
N GLU A 81 15.59 -20.51 3.15
CA GLU A 81 16.56 -19.61 3.76
C GLU A 81 15.88 -18.33 4.30
N VAL A 82 14.85 -17.84 3.59
CA VAL A 82 14.07 -16.67 3.99
C VAL A 82 13.15 -17.01 5.16
N VAL A 83 12.55 -18.21 5.16
CA VAL A 83 11.73 -18.69 6.29
C VAL A 83 12.58 -18.79 7.56
N ASP A 84 13.74 -19.44 7.47
CA ASP A 84 14.66 -19.59 8.61
C ASP A 84 15.11 -18.22 9.13
N PHE A 85 15.38 -17.27 8.23
CA PHE A 85 15.71 -15.90 8.60
C PHE A 85 14.57 -15.21 9.37
N ILE A 86 13.31 -15.36 8.95
CA ILE A 86 12.15 -14.78 9.65
C ILE A 86 11.98 -15.41 11.03
N LEU A 87 12.11 -16.73 11.14
CA LEU A 87 12.07 -17.45 12.42
C LEU A 87 13.16 -16.95 13.37
N ASP A 88 14.39 -16.75 12.85
CA ASP A 88 15.49 -16.18 13.61
C ASP A 88 15.18 -14.76 14.09
N LEU A 89 14.68 -13.89 13.20
CA LEU A 89 14.31 -12.52 13.55
C LEU A 89 13.23 -12.45 14.63
N CYS A 90 12.29 -13.40 14.63
CA CYS A 90 11.26 -13.53 15.66
C CYS A 90 11.79 -14.13 16.97
N GLY A 91 13.01 -14.68 16.99
CA GLY A 91 13.57 -15.34 18.16
C GLY A 91 13.09 -16.77 18.37
N TYR A 92 12.56 -17.43 17.33
CA TYR A 92 12.22 -18.85 17.35
C TYR A 92 13.45 -19.69 17.02
N THR A 93 14.44 -19.66 17.90
CA THR A 93 15.81 -20.21 17.73
C THR A 93 16.07 -21.32 18.74
N LEU A 94 16.99 -22.22 18.41
CA LEU A 94 17.26 -23.45 19.21
C LEU A 94 17.87 -23.17 20.60
N ASP A 95 18.39 -21.96 20.84
CA ASP A 95 18.83 -21.49 22.15
C ASP A 95 17.68 -21.12 23.09
N GLN A 96 16.43 -21.15 22.60
CA GLN A 96 15.23 -20.87 23.36
C GLN A 96 14.45 -22.14 23.71
N PRO A 97 13.73 -22.16 24.84
CA PRO A 97 12.85 -23.28 25.21
C PRO A 97 11.58 -23.27 24.36
N LEU A 98 11.64 -23.78 23.12
CA LEU A 98 10.56 -23.68 22.15
C LEU A 98 9.29 -24.44 22.58
N THR A 99 9.40 -25.44 23.44
CA THR A 99 8.27 -26.16 24.04
C THR A 99 7.43 -25.29 25.02
N GLN A 100 7.92 -24.10 25.39
CA GLN A 100 7.21 -23.13 26.21
C GLN A 100 6.64 -21.98 25.38
N LYS A 101 6.76 -22.04 24.06
CA LYS A 101 6.28 -21.01 23.13
C LYS A 101 5.09 -21.52 22.33
N CYS A 102 4.12 -20.64 22.10
CA CYS A 102 3.02 -20.90 21.21
C CYS A 102 3.19 -20.08 19.92
N LEU A 103 3.32 -20.78 18.79
CA LEU A 103 3.47 -20.19 17.45
C LEU A 103 2.18 -20.34 16.67
N LEU A 104 1.78 -19.26 15.97
CA LEU A 104 0.65 -19.24 15.02
C LEU A 104 1.15 -19.04 13.59
N GLU A 105 0.66 -19.85 12.67
CA GLU A 105 0.78 -19.65 11.23
C GLU A 105 -0.62 -19.47 10.60
N PRO A 106 -0.98 -18.26 10.15
CA PRO A 106 -2.35 -17.94 9.71
C PRO A 106 -2.79 -18.56 8.38
N SER A 107 -1.84 -19.02 7.54
CA SER A 107 -2.10 -19.62 6.22
C SER A 107 -0.96 -20.52 5.83
N PHE A 108 -0.98 -21.78 6.32
CA PHE A 108 0.20 -22.63 6.24
C PHE A 108 0.46 -23.20 4.84
N GLY A 109 -0.52 -23.23 3.95
CA GLY A 109 -0.33 -23.73 2.60
C GLY A 109 0.31 -25.11 2.53
N ASP A 110 1.37 -25.22 1.74
CA ASP A 110 2.16 -26.46 1.63
C ASP A 110 3.16 -26.65 2.79
N GLY A 111 3.17 -25.72 3.77
CA GLY A 111 3.97 -25.86 5.00
C GLY A 111 5.33 -25.20 4.95
N ASP A 112 5.54 -24.20 4.08
CA ASP A 112 6.85 -23.52 3.96
C ASP A 112 7.37 -22.99 5.31
N PHE A 113 6.50 -22.40 6.15
CA PHE A 113 6.82 -21.97 7.51
C PHE A 113 6.61 -23.07 8.54
N LEU A 114 5.56 -23.88 8.36
CA LEU A 114 5.15 -24.89 9.33
C LEU A 114 6.23 -25.96 9.56
N PHE A 115 6.76 -26.55 8.48
CA PHE A 115 7.77 -27.61 8.63
C PHE A 115 9.07 -27.11 9.27
N PRO A 116 9.66 -25.96 8.87
CA PRO A 116 10.82 -25.40 9.59
C PRO A 116 10.55 -25.12 11.07
N ALA A 117 9.33 -24.63 11.41
CA ALA A 117 8.96 -24.41 12.81
C ALA A 117 8.84 -25.73 13.59
N ILE A 118 8.22 -26.75 13.00
CA ILE A 118 8.15 -28.13 13.57
C ILE A 118 9.55 -28.71 13.79
N ASP A 119 10.44 -28.58 12.80
CA ASP A 119 11.80 -29.11 12.89
C ASP A 119 12.57 -28.49 14.07
N ARG A 120 12.46 -27.15 14.23
CA ARG A 120 13.06 -26.44 15.37
C ARG A 120 12.45 -26.88 16.72
N LEU A 121 11.12 -26.98 16.77
CA LEU A 121 10.40 -27.43 17.97
C LEU A 121 10.84 -28.83 18.40
N LEU A 122 10.85 -29.80 17.47
CA LEU A 122 11.24 -31.16 17.73
C LEU A 122 12.71 -31.28 18.15
N THR A 123 13.60 -30.49 17.55
CA THR A 123 15.01 -30.40 17.94
C THR A 123 15.15 -29.86 19.38
N SER A 124 14.41 -28.80 19.73
CA SER A 124 14.39 -28.25 21.08
C SER A 124 13.81 -29.24 22.09
N TRP A 125 12.73 -29.95 21.74
CA TRP A 125 12.13 -30.96 22.59
C TRP A 125 13.09 -32.16 22.85
N LYS A 126 13.79 -32.63 21.81
CA LYS A 126 14.82 -33.70 21.96
C LYS A 126 15.95 -33.25 22.89
N ALA A 127 16.40 -32.00 22.81
CA ALA A 127 17.46 -31.48 23.65
C ALA A 127 17.06 -31.45 25.14
N THR A 128 15.76 -31.41 25.47
CA THR A 128 15.25 -31.53 26.85
C THR A 128 15.11 -32.99 27.34
N GLY A 129 15.56 -33.96 26.54
CA GLY A 129 15.49 -35.39 26.88
C GLY A 129 14.12 -36.04 26.64
N GLN A 130 13.23 -35.39 25.90
CA GLN A 130 11.86 -35.85 25.57
C GLN A 130 11.06 -36.28 26.82
N THR A 131 11.23 -35.56 27.91
CA THR A 131 10.56 -35.86 29.18
C THR A 131 9.07 -35.51 29.13
N GLY A 132 8.23 -36.43 29.61
CA GLY A 132 6.78 -36.25 29.72
C GLY A 132 5.97 -36.78 28.53
N ASP A 133 4.67 -36.54 28.56
CA ASP A 133 3.76 -36.91 27.49
C ASP A 133 3.95 -35.97 26.29
N ALA A 134 4.20 -36.53 25.11
CA ALA A 134 4.46 -35.78 23.89
C ALA A 134 3.25 -34.91 23.49
N LEU A 135 2.02 -35.40 23.65
CA LEU A 135 0.81 -34.60 23.34
C LEU A 135 0.67 -33.42 24.28
N ALA A 136 0.84 -33.66 25.57
CA ALA A 136 0.74 -32.58 26.57
C ALA A 136 1.83 -31.49 26.38
N THR A 137 3.03 -31.91 25.95
CA THR A 137 4.18 -31.02 25.75
C THR A 137 4.12 -30.26 24.43
N LEU A 138 3.85 -30.96 23.32
CA LEU A 138 3.91 -30.41 21.97
C LEU A 138 2.56 -29.81 21.50
N GLY A 139 1.44 -30.39 21.93
CA GLY A 139 0.11 -29.95 21.51
C GLY A 139 -0.14 -28.43 21.64
N PRO A 140 0.27 -27.76 22.73
CA PRO A 140 0.10 -26.32 22.89
C PRO A 140 1.02 -25.44 22.02
N CYS A 141 2.09 -26.02 21.41
CA CYS A 141 3.21 -25.23 20.86
C CYS A 141 2.92 -24.58 19.51
N ILE A 142 2.02 -25.14 18.71
CA ILE A 142 1.70 -24.64 17.37
C ILE A 142 0.18 -24.53 17.19
N ARG A 143 -0.23 -23.53 16.44
CA ARG A 143 -1.53 -23.44 15.78
C ARG A 143 -1.29 -22.97 14.35
N ALA A 144 -1.95 -23.62 13.37
CA ALA A 144 -1.82 -23.24 11.98
C ALA A 144 -3.16 -23.39 11.25
N VAL A 145 -3.49 -22.43 10.39
CA VAL A 145 -4.80 -22.37 9.74
C VAL A 145 -4.63 -22.50 8.24
N GLU A 146 -5.52 -23.25 7.57
CA GLU A 146 -5.56 -23.34 6.11
C GLU A 146 -7.01 -23.38 5.62
N LEU A 147 -7.29 -22.56 4.62
CA LEU A 147 -8.60 -22.42 4.02
C LEU A 147 -8.89 -23.54 3.01
N HIS A 148 -7.90 -23.95 2.21
CA HIS A 148 -8.07 -24.90 1.11
C HIS A 148 -8.03 -26.35 1.60
N ARG A 149 -9.17 -27.04 1.52
CA ARG A 149 -9.35 -28.41 2.02
C ARG A 149 -8.30 -29.40 1.49
N HIS A 150 -8.01 -29.36 0.19
CA HIS A 150 -7.05 -30.27 -0.42
C HIS A 150 -5.64 -30.06 0.15
N THR A 151 -5.22 -28.80 0.27
CA THR A 151 -3.92 -28.42 0.85
C THR A 151 -3.87 -28.81 2.32
N PHE A 152 -4.92 -28.49 3.09
CA PHE A 152 -5.05 -28.91 4.48
C PHE A 152 -4.83 -30.42 4.67
N THR A 153 -5.61 -31.24 3.93
CA THR A 153 -5.54 -32.71 4.08
C THR A 153 -4.15 -33.25 3.75
N ARG A 154 -3.53 -32.75 2.69
CA ARG A 154 -2.18 -33.18 2.28
C ARG A 154 -1.13 -32.79 3.33
N THR A 155 -1.14 -31.55 3.80
CA THR A 155 -0.18 -31.05 4.77
C THR A 155 -0.39 -31.68 6.14
N HIS A 156 -1.64 -31.93 6.56
CA HIS A 156 -1.95 -32.68 7.79
C HIS A 156 -1.30 -34.10 7.76
N ALA A 157 -1.51 -34.83 6.67
CA ALA A 157 -0.90 -36.15 6.53
C ALA A 157 0.65 -36.08 6.57
N ALA A 158 1.24 -35.05 5.97
CA ALA A 158 2.70 -34.87 5.99
C ALA A 158 3.21 -34.49 7.39
N VAL A 159 2.49 -33.72 8.18
CA VAL A 159 2.80 -33.40 9.58
C VAL A 159 2.77 -34.69 10.44
N VAL A 160 1.71 -35.51 10.30
CA VAL A 160 1.63 -36.81 11.01
C VAL A 160 2.83 -37.69 10.65
N ALA A 161 3.14 -37.81 9.35
CA ALA A 161 4.29 -38.59 8.89
C ALA A 161 5.62 -38.09 9.46
N ARG A 162 5.79 -36.74 9.53
CA ARG A 162 6.97 -36.11 10.13
C ARG A 162 7.12 -36.45 11.60
N LEU A 163 6.04 -36.35 12.38
CA LEU A 163 6.03 -36.68 13.81
C LEU A 163 6.32 -38.15 14.06
N VAL A 164 5.74 -39.05 13.26
CA VAL A 164 6.02 -40.50 13.32
C VAL A 164 7.48 -40.79 12.99
N GLY A 165 8.05 -40.12 11.97
CA GLY A 165 9.46 -40.24 11.60
C GLY A 165 10.42 -39.80 12.71
N GLU A 166 9.97 -39.00 13.66
CA GLU A 166 10.71 -38.56 14.85
C GLU A 166 10.50 -39.46 16.08
N GLY A 167 9.81 -40.62 15.89
CA GLY A 167 9.60 -41.64 16.90
C GLY A 167 8.35 -41.48 17.77
N ILE A 168 7.47 -40.51 17.45
CA ILE A 168 6.18 -40.36 18.12
C ILE A 168 5.21 -41.40 17.56
N ASN A 169 4.49 -42.13 18.43
CA ASN A 169 3.54 -43.14 17.95
C ASN A 169 2.41 -42.49 17.10
N ALA A 170 1.91 -43.24 16.11
CA ALA A 170 0.98 -42.71 15.10
C ALA A 170 -0.29 -42.11 15.69
N ARG A 171 -0.84 -42.65 16.80
CA ARG A 171 -2.03 -42.12 17.45
C ARG A 171 -1.74 -40.75 18.10
N THR A 172 -0.65 -40.62 18.81
CA THR A 172 -0.22 -39.36 19.42
C THR A 172 0.17 -38.34 18.36
N ALA A 173 0.85 -38.77 17.29
CA ALA A 173 1.18 -37.89 16.16
C ALA A 173 -0.06 -37.30 15.48
N ALA A 174 -1.08 -38.13 15.26
CA ALA A 174 -2.36 -37.66 14.72
C ALA A 174 -3.05 -36.66 15.67
N ALA A 175 -3.10 -36.95 16.96
CA ALA A 175 -3.68 -36.07 17.97
C ALA A 175 -2.95 -34.70 18.04
N ILE A 176 -1.61 -34.69 17.96
CA ILE A 176 -0.82 -33.45 17.91
C ILE A 176 -1.13 -32.67 16.62
N ALA A 177 -1.22 -33.34 15.46
CA ALA A 177 -1.55 -32.70 14.20
C ALA A 177 -2.99 -32.11 14.21
N ASP A 178 -3.94 -32.82 14.83
CA ASP A 178 -5.31 -32.34 15.01
C ASP A 178 -5.39 -31.11 15.94
N ASP A 179 -4.56 -31.04 16.98
CA ASP A 179 -4.43 -29.88 17.85
C ASP A 179 -3.77 -28.69 17.13
N TRP A 180 -2.78 -28.95 16.27
CA TRP A 180 -2.02 -27.91 15.60
C TRP A 180 -2.76 -27.29 14.43
N LEU A 181 -3.47 -28.09 13.61
CA LEU A 181 -3.97 -27.69 12.31
C LEU A 181 -5.48 -27.44 12.33
N LEU A 182 -5.88 -26.26 11.93
CA LEU A 182 -7.26 -25.81 11.88
C LEU A 182 -7.68 -25.58 10.43
N PHE A 183 -8.73 -26.28 10.00
CA PHE A 183 -9.33 -26.04 8.70
C PHE A 183 -10.33 -24.88 8.78
N GLY A 184 -10.14 -23.83 7.95
CA GLY A 184 -11.07 -22.71 7.88
C GLY A 184 -10.42 -21.41 7.44
N ASP A 185 -11.27 -20.39 7.39
CA ASP A 185 -10.82 -19.03 7.11
C ASP A 185 -10.21 -18.41 8.37
N PHE A 186 -8.92 -18.06 8.30
CA PHE A 186 -8.21 -17.42 9.41
C PHE A 186 -8.92 -16.17 9.95
N LEU A 187 -9.60 -15.41 9.11
CA LEU A 187 -10.30 -14.19 9.55
C LEU A 187 -11.62 -14.48 10.29
N LEU A 188 -12.12 -15.72 10.23
CA LEU A 188 -13.41 -16.11 10.81
C LEU A 188 -13.30 -17.21 11.86
N VAL A 189 -12.34 -18.14 11.72
CA VAL A 189 -12.17 -19.30 12.60
C VAL A 189 -11.93 -18.86 14.06
N ASP A 190 -12.46 -19.60 15.01
CA ASP A 190 -12.16 -19.36 16.42
C ASP A 190 -10.75 -19.85 16.77
N LEU A 191 -9.95 -18.98 17.36
CA LEU A 191 -8.56 -19.27 17.76
C LEU A 191 -8.45 -19.07 19.27
N PRO A 192 -8.29 -20.15 20.02
CA PRO A 192 -8.14 -20.06 21.46
C PRO A 192 -6.77 -19.52 21.86
N GLY A 193 -6.73 -18.64 22.84
CA GLY A 193 -5.52 -18.17 23.48
C GLY A 193 -4.82 -16.99 22.79
N VAL A 194 -3.57 -16.79 23.19
CA VAL A 194 -2.66 -15.78 22.66
C VAL A 194 -1.34 -16.45 22.29
N PHE A 195 -0.59 -15.82 21.38
CA PHE A 195 0.58 -16.41 20.76
C PHE A 195 1.84 -15.61 21.09
N ASP A 196 2.94 -16.31 21.41
CA ASP A 196 4.26 -15.68 21.53
C ASP A 196 4.76 -15.19 20.17
N LEU A 197 4.43 -15.95 19.11
CA LEU A 197 4.91 -15.70 17.75
C LEU A 197 3.79 -15.93 16.75
N VAL A 198 3.72 -15.04 15.77
CA VAL A 198 2.91 -15.23 14.56
C VAL A 198 3.83 -15.10 13.37
N VAL A 199 3.94 -16.12 12.53
CA VAL A 199 4.85 -16.13 11.37
C VAL A 199 4.09 -16.55 10.11
N GLY A 200 4.54 -16.11 8.94
CA GLY A 200 3.96 -16.57 7.70
C GLY A 200 4.12 -15.61 6.53
N ASN A 201 3.52 -16.02 5.43
CA ASN A 201 3.33 -15.23 4.22
C ASN A 201 1.82 -15.16 3.94
N PRO A 202 1.12 -14.09 4.35
CA PRO A 202 -0.33 -13.99 4.20
C PRO A 202 -0.75 -13.92 2.72
N PRO A 203 -1.98 -14.35 2.35
CA PRO A 203 -2.42 -14.43 0.97
C PRO A 203 -2.52 -13.07 0.28
N TYR A 204 -2.05 -12.97 -0.98
CA TYR A 204 -2.05 -11.76 -1.81
C TYR A 204 -3.32 -11.68 -2.67
N VAL A 205 -4.49 -11.73 -2.04
CA VAL A 205 -5.78 -11.62 -2.73
C VAL A 205 -6.23 -10.17 -2.75
N ARG A 206 -6.50 -9.64 -3.96
CA ARG A 206 -7.03 -8.29 -4.13
C ARG A 206 -8.47 -8.21 -3.66
N GLN A 207 -8.87 -7.06 -3.10
CA GLN A 207 -10.23 -6.85 -2.60
C GLN A 207 -11.31 -7.16 -3.64
N GLU A 208 -11.07 -6.85 -4.92
CA GLU A 208 -12.03 -7.07 -6.00
C GLU A 208 -12.34 -8.56 -6.26
N LEU A 209 -11.48 -9.47 -5.79
CA LEU A 209 -11.67 -10.92 -5.91
C LEU A 209 -12.38 -11.54 -4.71
N ILE A 210 -12.59 -10.77 -3.62
CA ILE A 210 -13.28 -11.25 -2.43
C ILE A 210 -14.80 -11.16 -2.65
N PRO A 211 -15.58 -12.24 -2.41
CA PRO A 211 -17.04 -12.18 -2.47
C PRO A 211 -17.60 -11.06 -1.59
N SER A 212 -18.58 -10.31 -2.12
CA SER A 212 -19.09 -9.10 -1.44
C SER A 212 -19.64 -9.34 -0.03
N VAL A 213 -20.29 -10.49 0.19
CA VAL A 213 -20.81 -10.90 1.51
C VAL A 213 -19.67 -11.11 2.50
N LEU A 214 -18.59 -11.78 2.06
CA LEU A 214 -17.42 -12.05 2.87
C LEU A 214 -16.64 -10.76 3.17
N LEU A 215 -16.51 -9.89 2.19
CA LEU A 215 -15.90 -8.57 2.37
C LEU A 215 -16.69 -7.71 3.39
N ALA A 216 -18.03 -7.78 3.37
CA ALA A 216 -18.87 -7.09 4.34
C ALA A 216 -18.64 -7.63 5.77
N GLU A 217 -18.51 -8.95 5.91
CA GLU A 217 -18.20 -9.60 7.19
C GLU A 217 -16.81 -9.21 7.70
N TYR A 218 -15.78 -9.20 6.85
CA TYR A 218 -14.44 -8.74 7.24
C TYR A 218 -14.45 -7.27 7.68
N ARG A 219 -15.18 -6.40 6.98
CA ARG A 219 -15.33 -5.00 7.36
C ARG A 219 -16.04 -4.79 8.70
N SER A 220 -16.94 -5.69 9.08
CA SER A 220 -17.60 -5.63 10.39
C SER A 220 -16.67 -6.01 11.54
N ARG A 221 -15.68 -6.88 11.29
CA ARG A 221 -14.74 -7.40 12.29
C ARG A 221 -13.43 -6.63 12.40
N TYR A 222 -12.93 -6.12 11.27
CA TYR A 222 -11.58 -5.55 11.17
C TYR A 222 -11.62 -4.09 10.74
N THR A 223 -11.09 -3.22 11.58
CA THR A 223 -11.08 -1.77 11.34
C THR A 223 -10.12 -1.36 10.23
N THR A 224 -9.16 -2.22 9.89
CA THR A 224 -8.16 -1.98 8.86
C THR A 224 -8.65 -2.29 7.44
N VAL A 225 -9.81 -2.95 7.26
CA VAL A 225 -10.41 -3.23 5.94
C VAL A 225 -11.05 -1.96 5.39
N TYR A 226 -10.22 -1.02 5.01
CA TYR A 226 -10.58 0.32 4.55
C TYR A 226 -10.20 0.54 3.09
N ASP A 227 -11.05 1.24 2.31
CA ASP A 227 -10.84 1.56 0.89
C ASP A 227 -10.59 0.28 0.08
N ARG A 228 -9.48 0.19 -0.65
CA ARG A 228 -9.08 -0.97 -1.47
C ARG A 228 -8.02 -1.82 -0.76
N ALA A 229 -8.26 -2.14 0.50
CA ALA A 229 -7.34 -2.96 1.28
C ALA A 229 -7.36 -4.42 0.78
N ASP A 230 -6.19 -4.93 0.39
CA ASP A 230 -5.99 -6.33 0.03
C ASP A 230 -6.12 -7.23 1.27
N LEU A 231 -6.35 -8.55 1.07
CA LEU A 231 -6.67 -9.50 2.12
C LEU A 231 -5.58 -9.62 3.21
N TYR A 232 -4.30 -9.40 2.88
CA TYR A 232 -3.22 -9.47 3.88
C TYR A 232 -3.33 -8.40 4.99
N ILE A 233 -4.09 -7.32 4.77
CA ILE A 233 -4.28 -6.23 5.75
C ILE A 233 -5.02 -6.72 7.00
N PRO A 234 -6.24 -7.30 6.92
CA PRO A 234 -6.89 -7.88 8.10
C PRO A 234 -6.12 -9.09 8.67
N PHE A 235 -5.33 -9.81 7.86
CA PHE A 235 -4.43 -10.84 8.39
C PHE A 235 -3.41 -10.25 9.36
N ILE A 236 -2.80 -9.12 9.02
CA ILE A 236 -1.88 -8.42 9.93
C ILE A 236 -2.61 -7.95 11.18
N GLU A 237 -3.80 -7.29 11.06
CA GLU A 237 -4.57 -6.82 12.21
C GLU A 237 -4.87 -7.97 13.17
N ARG A 238 -5.48 -9.06 12.67
CA ARG A 238 -5.85 -10.21 13.50
C ARG A 238 -4.62 -10.84 14.16
N SER A 239 -3.55 -11.04 13.41
CA SER A 239 -2.30 -11.60 13.92
C SER A 239 -1.70 -10.77 15.04
N LEU A 240 -1.65 -9.44 14.88
CA LEU A 240 -1.17 -8.53 15.91
C LEU A 240 -2.03 -8.56 17.18
N MET A 241 -3.36 -8.60 17.01
CA MET A 241 -4.29 -8.66 18.13
C MET A 241 -4.23 -10.00 18.88
N SER A 242 -3.76 -11.07 18.24
CA SER A 242 -3.57 -12.41 18.83
C SER A 242 -2.23 -12.57 19.55
N LEU A 243 -1.32 -11.57 19.51
CA LEU A 243 -0.03 -11.66 20.20
C LEU A 243 -0.17 -11.58 21.72
N ALA A 244 0.59 -12.38 22.43
CA ALA A 244 0.85 -12.20 23.86
C ALA A 244 1.66 -10.90 24.10
N PRO A 245 1.61 -10.31 25.31
CA PRO A 245 2.52 -9.23 25.68
C PRO A 245 3.99 -9.65 25.46
N GLY A 246 4.76 -8.83 24.72
CA GLY A 246 6.12 -9.15 24.32
C GLY A 246 6.24 -10.08 23.10
N GLY A 247 5.14 -10.65 22.63
CA GLY A 247 5.09 -11.50 21.44
C GLY A 247 5.41 -10.72 20.16
N ALA A 248 5.78 -11.44 19.10
CA ALA A 248 6.21 -10.85 17.83
C ALA A 248 5.51 -11.50 16.63
N LEU A 249 5.16 -10.66 15.66
CA LEU A 249 4.72 -11.03 14.31
C LEU A 249 5.93 -10.94 13.37
N GLY A 250 6.18 -11.98 12.58
CA GLY A 250 7.15 -11.99 11.49
C GLY A 250 6.50 -12.38 10.17
N PHE A 251 6.16 -11.41 9.35
CA PHE A 251 5.57 -11.63 8.04
C PHE A 251 6.48 -11.18 6.90
N ILE A 252 6.42 -11.93 5.79
CA ILE A 252 6.88 -11.45 4.50
C ILE A 252 5.63 -11.12 3.66
N CYS A 253 5.41 -9.86 3.35
CA CYS A 253 4.27 -9.43 2.53
C CYS A 253 4.55 -8.11 1.83
N ALA A 254 3.62 -7.64 0.98
CA ALA A 254 3.77 -6.37 0.28
C ALA A 254 3.85 -5.19 1.27
N ASP A 255 4.82 -4.29 1.07
CA ASP A 255 5.06 -3.10 1.90
C ASP A 255 4.10 -1.92 1.62
N ARG A 256 3.25 -2.04 0.60
CA ARG A 256 2.39 -0.95 0.11
C ARG A 256 1.50 -0.33 1.18
N TRP A 257 1.10 -1.09 2.17
CA TRP A 257 0.29 -0.59 3.29
C TRP A 257 1.01 0.47 4.12
N MET A 258 2.34 0.46 4.14
CA MET A 258 3.15 1.45 4.86
C MET A 258 3.07 2.85 4.23
N LYS A 259 2.77 2.93 2.94
CA LYS A 259 2.77 4.19 2.17
C LYS A 259 1.40 4.58 1.65
N ASN A 260 0.56 3.63 1.21
CA ASN A 260 -0.71 3.90 0.56
C ASN A 260 -1.82 4.30 1.54
N ARG A 261 -2.84 4.99 1.01
CA ARG A 261 -3.98 5.49 1.80
C ARG A 261 -4.72 4.38 2.55
N TYR A 262 -4.97 3.25 1.90
CA TYR A 262 -5.70 2.14 2.52
C TYR A 262 -4.99 1.55 3.75
N GLY A 263 -3.67 1.69 3.85
CA GLY A 263 -2.88 1.24 5.00
C GLY A 263 -2.95 2.17 6.22
N GLY A 264 -3.60 3.34 6.12
CA GLY A 264 -3.68 4.32 7.20
C GLY A 264 -4.20 3.75 8.53
N PRO A 265 -5.35 3.06 8.56
CA PRO A 265 -5.86 2.45 9.79
C PRO A 265 -4.91 1.42 10.41
N LEU A 266 -4.24 0.59 9.59
CA LEU A 266 -3.26 -0.38 10.08
C LEU A 266 -2.01 0.32 10.65
N ARG A 267 -1.50 1.36 9.99
CA ARG A 267 -0.40 2.17 10.53
C ARG A 267 -0.75 2.81 11.87
N ALA A 268 -1.96 3.37 11.98
CA ALA A 268 -2.45 3.92 13.24
C ALA A 268 -2.51 2.87 14.35
N LEU A 269 -3.01 1.67 14.06
CA LEU A 269 -3.07 0.55 14.99
C LEU A 269 -1.66 0.17 15.49
N VAL A 270 -0.72 -0.03 14.55
CA VAL A 270 0.66 -0.42 14.89
C VAL A 270 1.33 0.68 15.71
N SER A 271 1.21 1.95 15.28
CA SER A 271 1.81 3.09 16.00
C SER A 271 1.29 3.25 17.43
N ALA A 272 0.03 2.90 17.67
CA ALA A 272 -0.61 3.08 18.99
C ALA A 272 -0.30 1.94 19.97
N LYS A 273 -0.11 0.70 19.49
CA LYS A 273 -0.13 -0.49 20.36
C LYS A 273 1.06 -1.43 20.18
N PHE A 274 1.88 -1.23 19.15
CA PHE A 274 2.93 -2.16 18.74
C PHE A 274 4.21 -1.40 18.38
N HIS A 275 5.30 -2.15 18.21
CA HIS A 275 6.59 -1.65 17.78
C HIS A 275 7.04 -2.35 16.49
N LEU A 276 7.30 -1.60 15.43
CA LEU A 276 8.00 -2.12 14.25
C LEU A 276 9.49 -2.26 14.62
N ARG A 277 9.90 -3.45 15.03
CA ARG A 277 11.30 -3.74 15.42
C ARG A 277 12.23 -3.77 14.22
N VAL A 278 11.80 -4.48 13.15
CA VAL A 278 12.63 -4.72 11.97
C VAL A 278 11.81 -4.55 10.70
N PHE A 279 12.43 -3.93 9.72
CA PHE A 279 11.99 -3.87 8.34
C PHE A 279 13.12 -4.30 7.41
N VAL A 280 12.88 -5.29 6.54
CA VAL A 280 13.83 -5.69 5.50
C VAL A 280 13.16 -5.57 4.13
N ASP A 281 13.65 -4.67 3.31
CA ASP A 281 13.22 -4.54 1.91
C ASP A 281 13.73 -5.74 1.11
N MET A 282 12.82 -6.55 0.60
CA MET A 282 13.11 -7.74 -0.20
C MET A 282 12.87 -7.53 -1.70
N THR A 283 12.65 -6.29 -2.13
CA THR A 283 12.41 -5.95 -3.53
C THR A 283 13.60 -6.36 -4.40
N ASP A 284 13.33 -6.98 -5.55
CA ASP A 284 14.34 -7.48 -6.49
C ASP A 284 15.26 -8.59 -5.91
N THR A 285 14.90 -9.21 -4.79
CA THR A 285 15.61 -10.39 -4.26
C THR A 285 14.88 -11.68 -4.65
N PRO A 286 15.58 -12.82 -4.79
CA PRO A 286 14.95 -14.10 -5.06
C PRO A 286 14.36 -14.74 -3.79
N ALA A 287 13.47 -14.00 -3.08
CA ALA A 287 12.87 -14.44 -1.83
C ALA A 287 11.86 -15.60 -2.00
N PHE A 288 11.34 -15.79 -3.20
CA PHE A 288 10.29 -16.76 -3.51
C PHE A 288 10.77 -17.78 -4.56
N HIS A 289 10.06 -18.91 -4.65
CA HIS A 289 10.32 -19.95 -5.65
C HIS A 289 9.86 -19.56 -7.07
N SER A 290 8.99 -18.57 -7.21
CA SER A 290 8.52 -18.06 -8.49
C SER A 290 8.71 -16.54 -8.59
N ASP A 291 8.80 -16.05 -9.82
CA ASP A 291 8.82 -14.60 -10.08
C ASP A 291 7.47 -13.98 -9.68
N VAL A 292 7.47 -13.20 -8.62
CA VAL A 292 6.27 -12.52 -8.10
C VAL A 292 6.41 -11.02 -8.35
N ILE A 293 5.40 -10.43 -8.99
CA ILE A 293 5.28 -8.96 -9.12
C ILE A 293 4.72 -8.41 -7.80
N ALA A 294 5.46 -8.56 -6.73
CA ALA A 294 5.18 -7.97 -5.44
C ALA A 294 6.39 -7.16 -4.99
N TYR A 295 6.17 -6.20 -4.12
CA TYR A 295 7.24 -5.48 -3.40
C TYR A 295 7.29 -6.07 -1.99
N PRO A 296 7.92 -7.25 -1.83
CA PRO A 296 7.91 -7.93 -0.56
C PRO A 296 8.84 -7.23 0.42
N ALA A 297 8.39 -7.17 1.66
CA ALA A 297 9.21 -6.78 2.79
C ALA A 297 8.98 -7.75 3.93
N ILE A 298 10.04 -8.02 4.69
CA ILE A 298 9.92 -8.71 5.96
C ILE A 298 9.71 -7.64 7.04
N THR A 299 8.66 -7.85 7.85
CA THR A 299 8.35 -6.97 8.98
C THR A 299 8.29 -7.77 10.26
N ILE A 300 9.04 -7.32 11.28
CA ILE A 300 8.91 -7.84 12.63
C ILE A 300 8.24 -6.78 13.48
N ILE A 301 7.02 -7.08 13.91
CA ILE A 301 6.20 -6.15 14.71
C ILE A 301 5.90 -6.83 16.05
N ALA A 302 6.26 -6.16 17.15
CA ALA A 302 6.12 -6.72 18.49
C ALA A 302 5.05 -6.01 19.31
N ARG A 303 4.40 -6.72 20.21
CA ARG A 303 3.47 -6.16 21.19
C ARG A 303 4.24 -5.59 22.38
N GLU A 304 4.87 -4.44 22.16
CA GLU A 304 5.67 -3.72 23.12
C GLU A 304 5.64 -2.21 22.87
N LYS A 305 6.27 -1.42 23.73
CA LYS A 305 6.39 0.02 23.55
C LYS A 305 7.24 0.34 22.32
N PRO A 306 6.87 1.37 21.52
CA PRO A 306 7.65 1.80 20.38
C PRO A 306 9.11 2.13 20.75
N GLY A 307 10.04 1.77 19.88
CA GLY A 307 11.47 1.96 20.03
C GLY A 307 12.17 2.26 18.71
N MET A 308 13.47 1.94 18.63
CA MET A 308 14.23 2.05 17.39
C MET A 308 13.84 0.95 16.42
N THR A 309 13.57 1.32 15.16
CA THR A 309 13.34 0.38 14.07
C THR A 309 14.66 0.09 13.35
N ARG A 310 15.00 -1.18 13.17
CA ARG A 310 16.15 -1.61 12.38
C ARG A 310 15.75 -1.92 10.96
N ILE A 311 16.54 -1.43 10.02
CA ILE A 311 16.23 -1.49 8.59
C ILE A 311 17.41 -2.10 7.84
N ALA A 312 17.10 -3.05 6.96
CA ALA A 312 18.02 -3.58 5.98
C ALA A 312 17.39 -3.57 4.58
N HIS A 313 18.21 -3.55 3.55
CA HIS A 313 17.74 -3.48 2.17
C HIS A 313 18.40 -4.55 1.33
N ARG A 314 17.59 -5.34 0.62
CA ARG A 314 17.97 -6.27 -0.45
C ARG A 314 19.16 -7.16 -0.06
N PRO A 315 19.03 -7.93 1.02
CA PRO A 315 20.10 -8.84 1.42
C PRO A 315 20.34 -9.91 0.36
N GLU A 316 21.54 -10.42 0.32
CA GLU A 316 21.84 -11.62 -0.44
C GLU A 316 21.11 -12.82 0.18
N ILE A 317 20.44 -13.62 -0.67
CA ILE A 317 19.64 -14.77 -0.20
C ILE A 317 20.50 -16.04 -0.19
N ASN A 318 21.28 -16.16 0.88
CA ASN A 318 21.98 -17.39 1.25
C ASN A 318 22.01 -17.50 2.78
N GLU A 319 22.20 -18.70 3.27
CA GLU A 319 22.16 -19.04 4.71
C GLU A 319 23.13 -18.19 5.54
N GLN A 320 24.39 -18.07 5.10
CA GLN A 320 25.43 -17.35 5.84
C GLN A 320 25.15 -15.84 5.92
N ALA A 321 24.78 -15.20 4.81
CA ALA A 321 24.48 -13.79 4.77
C ALA A 321 23.24 -13.45 5.61
N LEU A 322 22.18 -14.24 5.50
CA LEU A 322 20.94 -14.05 6.26
C LEU A 322 21.13 -14.32 7.76
N SER A 323 21.87 -15.35 8.16
CA SER A 323 22.20 -15.61 9.56
C SER A 323 23.02 -14.47 10.18
N SER A 324 24.03 -13.98 9.46
CA SER A 324 24.83 -12.81 9.90
C SER A 324 23.97 -11.56 10.05
N LEU A 325 23.08 -11.32 9.09
CA LEU A 325 22.13 -10.19 9.12
C LEU A 325 21.12 -10.34 10.27
N ALA A 326 20.58 -11.54 10.52
CA ALA A 326 19.69 -11.81 11.65
C ALA A 326 20.36 -11.49 12.99
N SER A 327 21.61 -11.90 13.14
CA SER A 327 22.42 -11.63 14.33
C SER A 327 22.60 -10.10 14.54
N ALA A 328 22.89 -9.35 13.49
CA ALA A 328 23.02 -7.88 13.56
C ALA A 328 21.67 -7.19 13.88
N LEU A 329 20.58 -7.65 13.24
CA LEU A 329 19.24 -7.10 13.45
C LEU A 329 18.67 -7.40 14.85
N ARG A 330 19.10 -8.48 15.49
CA ARG A 330 18.66 -8.89 16.84
C ARG A 330 19.60 -8.42 17.96
N ALA A 331 20.80 -7.99 17.63
CA ALA A 331 21.83 -7.63 18.64
C ALA A 331 21.30 -6.53 19.59
N LYS A 332 21.64 -6.59 20.88
CA LYS A 332 21.23 -5.56 21.85
C LYS A 332 21.71 -4.15 21.43
N HIS A 333 22.90 -4.09 20.86
CA HIS A 333 23.50 -2.88 20.28
C HIS A 333 23.98 -3.20 18.89
N LEU A 334 23.77 -2.28 17.94
CA LEU A 334 24.26 -2.46 16.58
C LEU A 334 25.79 -2.58 16.58
N PRO A 335 26.36 -3.61 15.95
CA PRO A 335 27.82 -3.76 15.87
C PRO A 335 28.48 -2.55 15.21
N LYS A 336 29.60 -2.08 15.76
CA LYS A 336 30.35 -0.97 15.18
C LYS A 336 30.80 -1.32 13.76
N GLY A 337 30.55 -0.40 12.80
CA GLY A 337 30.89 -0.60 11.38
C GLY A 337 29.90 -1.46 10.60
N CYS A 338 28.78 -1.86 11.16
CA CYS A 338 27.73 -2.58 10.44
C CYS A 338 27.04 -1.60 9.45
N SER A 339 27.39 -1.70 8.16
CA SER A 339 26.78 -0.88 7.09
C SER A 339 25.47 -1.47 6.54
N SER A 340 25.20 -2.76 6.80
CA SER A 340 24.03 -3.48 6.27
C SER A 340 22.74 -3.20 7.05
N VAL A 341 22.85 -2.65 8.27
CA VAL A 341 21.72 -2.34 9.15
C VAL A 341 21.75 -0.88 9.55
N ARG A 342 20.58 -0.23 9.47
CA ARG A 342 20.37 1.14 9.98
C ARG A 342 19.37 1.14 11.11
N GLU A 343 19.50 2.07 12.04
CA GLU A 343 18.54 2.30 13.12
C GLU A 343 17.84 3.64 12.90
N LEU A 344 16.51 3.62 12.90
CA LEU A 344 15.68 4.82 12.76
C LEU A 344 14.74 4.95 13.96
N ALA A 345 14.70 6.16 14.53
CA ALA A 345 13.70 6.55 15.53
C ALA A 345 12.45 7.13 14.85
N GLY A 346 11.29 6.98 15.50
CA GLY A 346 10.07 7.67 15.09
C GLY A 346 9.52 7.29 13.72
N VAL A 347 9.84 6.10 13.20
CA VAL A 347 9.35 5.60 11.92
C VAL A 347 7.82 5.47 11.93
N THR A 348 7.26 5.00 13.04
CA THR A 348 5.82 4.78 13.20
C THR A 348 5.13 6.06 13.68
N ALA A 349 4.60 6.85 12.74
CA ALA A 349 3.97 8.14 13.02
C ALA A 349 2.46 8.09 12.69
N GLY A 350 1.66 7.47 13.54
CA GLY A 350 0.21 7.42 13.39
C GLY A 350 -0.25 6.83 12.06
N ALA A 351 -1.29 7.40 11.45
CA ALA A 351 -1.86 6.97 10.16
C ALA A 351 -1.05 7.45 8.94
N GLU A 352 -0.14 8.40 9.13
CA GLU A 352 0.67 8.96 8.04
C GLU A 352 1.58 7.91 7.39
N PRO A 353 1.96 8.06 6.12
CA PRO A 353 2.91 7.17 5.47
C PRO A 353 4.22 7.04 6.23
N TRP A 354 4.69 5.81 6.40
CA TRP A 354 5.98 5.55 7.03
C TRP A 354 7.11 5.66 6.02
N ILE A 355 8.12 6.44 6.37
CA ILE A 355 9.27 6.69 5.53
C ILE A 355 10.44 5.91 6.11
N LEU A 356 10.92 4.93 5.34
CA LEU A 356 12.00 4.00 5.72
C LEU A 356 13.31 4.33 4.97
N GLU A 357 13.48 5.61 4.57
CA GLU A 357 14.69 6.12 3.93
C GLU A 357 15.78 6.42 4.97
N SER A 358 16.93 6.94 4.54
CA SER A 358 18.01 7.28 5.49
C SER A 358 17.55 8.36 6.50
N SER A 359 18.17 8.37 7.69
CA SER A 359 17.87 9.37 8.73
C SER A 359 18.02 10.80 8.22
N ASP A 360 19.06 11.04 7.40
CA ASP A 360 19.39 12.38 6.91
C ASP A 360 18.38 12.84 5.86
N GLN A 361 17.99 11.94 4.92
CA GLN A 361 16.94 12.21 3.95
C GLN A 361 15.59 12.43 4.62
N MET A 362 15.29 11.67 5.68
CA MET A 362 14.06 11.86 6.45
C MET A 362 14.06 13.19 7.20
N THR A 363 15.17 13.55 7.83
CA THR A 363 15.32 14.83 8.54
C THR A 363 15.13 16.00 7.58
N LEU A 364 15.79 15.95 6.42
CA LEU A 364 15.60 16.93 5.34
C LEU A 364 14.15 17.01 4.90
N LEU A 365 13.52 15.87 4.59
CA LEU A 365 12.14 15.83 4.13
C LEU A 365 11.18 16.48 5.14
N ARG A 366 11.31 16.17 6.44
CA ARG A 366 10.50 16.77 7.51
C ARG A 366 10.76 18.26 7.68
N ARG A 367 12.00 18.72 7.51
CA ARG A 367 12.31 20.15 7.48
C ARG A 367 11.58 20.84 6.33
N LEU A 368 11.68 20.28 5.11
CA LEU A 368 11.03 20.86 3.94
C LEU A 368 9.49 20.88 4.06
N GLU A 369 8.90 19.83 4.65
CA GLU A 369 7.45 19.77 4.91
C GLU A 369 6.97 20.82 5.91
N ARG A 370 7.80 21.15 6.90
CA ARG A 370 7.50 22.18 7.91
C ARG A 370 7.69 23.60 7.37
N ASP A 371 8.77 23.81 6.61
CA ASP A 371 9.24 25.15 6.25
C ASP A 371 8.58 25.69 4.97
N PHE A 372 8.02 24.85 4.12
CA PHE A 372 7.43 25.24 2.83
C PHE A 372 6.01 24.70 2.66
N PRO A 373 5.12 25.49 2.01
CA PRO A 373 3.76 25.08 1.66
C PRO A 373 3.75 23.96 0.61
N ALA A 374 2.64 23.21 0.54
CA ALA A 374 2.45 22.20 -0.49
C ALA A 374 2.28 22.85 -1.87
N LEU A 375 2.62 22.10 -2.91
CA LEU A 375 2.58 22.55 -4.32
C LEU A 375 1.24 23.24 -4.68
N GLU A 376 0.10 22.67 -4.26
CA GLU A 376 -1.21 23.25 -4.59
C GLU A 376 -1.57 24.48 -3.73
N GLU A 377 -0.90 24.68 -2.59
CA GLU A 377 -1.07 25.86 -1.73
C GLU A 377 -0.38 27.12 -2.31
N THR A 378 0.48 26.94 -3.33
CA THR A 378 1.22 28.02 -4.01
C THR A 378 0.62 28.43 -5.35
N GLY A 379 -0.68 28.15 -5.58
CA GLY A 379 -1.37 28.49 -6.83
C GLY A 379 -1.12 27.51 -7.98
N CYS A 380 -0.45 26.38 -7.72
CA CYS A 380 -0.33 25.29 -8.68
C CYS A 380 -1.53 24.34 -8.61
N LYS A 381 -1.83 23.62 -9.69
CA LYS A 381 -2.86 22.57 -9.72
C LYS A 381 -2.30 21.33 -10.38
N VAL A 382 -2.41 20.19 -9.70
CA VAL A 382 -1.99 18.88 -10.20
C VAL A 382 -3.22 18.10 -10.66
N GLY A 383 -3.21 17.66 -11.91
CA GLY A 383 -4.28 16.85 -12.49
C GLY A 383 -3.76 15.63 -13.23
N ILE A 384 -4.70 14.82 -13.69
CA ILE A 384 -4.45 13.68 -14.57
C ILE A 384 -5.19 13.92 -15.89
N GLY A 385 -4.62 13.45 -16.99
CA GLY A 385 -5.29 13.51 -18.29
C GLY A 385 -6.49 12.57 -18.37
N VAL A 386 -7.22 12.60 -19.50
CA VAL A 386 -8.48 11.91 -19.65
C VAL A 386 -8.33 10.39 -19.79
N ALA A 387 -9.07 9.63 -18.97
CA ALA A 387 -9.38 8.24 -19.20
C ALA A 387 -10.74 8.14 -19.92
N THR A 388 -10.73 7.59 -21.13
CA THR A 388 -11.96 7.45 -21.91
C THR A 388 -12.74 6.18 -21.56
N GLY A 389 -12.02 5.13 -21.14
CA GLY A 389 -12.58 3.78 -20.91
C GLY A 389 -12.85 3.00 -22.18
N ALA A 390 -12.70 3.61 -23.37
CA ALA A 390 -12.75 3.00 -24.68
C ALA A 390 -11.90 3.82 -25.66
N ASP A 391 -10.58 3.74 -25.49
CA ASP A 391 -9.65 4.57 -26.27
C ASP A 391 -9.83 4.38 -27.78
N LYS A 392 -10.10 3.16 -28.25
CA LYS A 392 -10.35 2.88 -29.67
C LYS A 392 -11.58 3.62 -30.25
N ALA A 393 -12.56 3.91 -29.39
CA ALA A 393 -13.77 4.60 -29.79
C ALA A 393 -13.66 6.15 -29.71
N PHE A 394 -12.88 6.68 -28.76
CA PHE A 394 -12.80 8.11 -28.52
C PHE A 394 -11.51 8.77 -29.02
N ILE A 395 -10.47 7.99 -29.33
CA ILE A 395 -9.15 8.49 -29.72
C ILE A 395 -8.79 7.98 -31.14
N GLY A 396 -8.41 8.89 -32.01
CA GLY A 396 -7.95 8.61 -33.38
C GLY A 396 -7.01 9.70 -33.90
N LEU A 397 -6.57 9.59 -35.15
CA LEU A 397 -5.89 10.68 -35.82
C LEU A 397 -6.85 11.88 -35.87
N TYR A 398 -6.38 13.06 -35.44
CA TYR A 398 -7.21 14.25 -35.28
C TYR A 398 -8.00 14.60 -36.53
N ASP A 399 -7.35 14.50 -37.69
CA ASP A 399 -7.96 14.84 -39.00
C ASP A 399 -8.94 13.74 -39.48
N GLU A 400 -8.82 12.51 -38.97
CA GLU A 400 -9.69 11.38 -39.33
C GLU A 400 -10.90 11.22 -38.37
N LEU A 401 -10.95 11.99 -37.25
CA LEU A 401 -12.10 11.98 -36.36
C LEU A 401 -13.28 12.69 -37.03
N ASP A 402 -14.25 11.90 -37.54
CA ASP A 402 -15.46 12.40 -38.22
C ASP A 402 -16.50 12.91 -37.21
N VAL A 403 -16.15 13.98 -36.50
CA VAL A 403 -17.00 14.74 -35.58
C VAL A 403 -16.89 16.22 -35.89
N GLU A 404 -17.78 17.05 -35.34
CA GLU A 404 -17.69 18.51 -35.44
C GLU A 404 -16.36 19.01 -34.85
N ASP A 405 -15.80 20.07 -35.45
CA ASP A 405 -14.44 20.54 -35.08
C ASP A 405 -14.32 21.02 -33.64
N ASP A 406 -15.41 21.53 -33.06
CA ASP A 406 -15.50 21.92 -31.65
C ASP A 406 -15.73 20.72 -30.73
N ARG A 407 -15.92 19.52 -31.27
CA ARG A 407 -16.12 18.26 -30.51
C ARG A 407 -14.89 17.37 -30.51
N LYS A 408 -13.75 17.80 -31.00
CA LYS A 408 -12.47 17.09 -30.93
C LYS A 408 -11.37 18.01 -30.39
N LEU A 409 -10.48 17.46 -29.61
CA LEU A 409 -9.34 18.17 -29.04
C LEU A 409 -8.04 17.45 -29.43
N PRO A 410 -6.98 18.19 -29.76
CA PRO A 410 -5.68 17.59 -30.03
C PRO A 410 -5.13 16.96 -28.74
N LEU A 411 -4.78 15.66 -28.77
CA LEU A 411 -4.44 14.84 -27.62
C LEU A 411 -2.95 14.53 -27.60
N VAL A 412 -2.29 14.77 -26.46
CA VAL A 412 -0.92 14.34 -26.22
C VAL A 412 -0.88 13.05 -25.38
N MET A 413 -0.07 12.09 -25.82
CA MET A 413 0.13 10.82 -25.15
C MET A 413 1.59 10.66 -24.69
N THR A 414 1.86 9.69 -23.81
CA THR A 414 3.21 9.39 -23.33
C THR A 414 4.22 9.15 -24.45
N ARG A 415 3.77 8.54 -25.56
CA ARG A 415 4.61 8.28 -26.75
C ARG A 415 5.02 9.54 -27.53
N ASP A 416 4.35 10.67 -27.26
CA ASP A 416 4.67 11.97 -27.87
C ASP A 416 5.74 12.73 -27.08
N ILE A 417 6.10 12.23 -25.89
CA ILE A 417 7.15 12.81 -25.06
C ILE A 417 8.48 12.14 -25.42
N LYS A 418 9.36 12.92 -26.04
CA LYS A 418 10.71 12.49 -26.44
C LYS A 418 11.74 13.50 -25.92
N THR A 419 12.79 13.00 -25.24
CA THR A 419 13.97 13.79 -24.85
C THR A 419 13.66 15.23 -24.40
N GLY A 420 12.74 15.36 -23.42
CA GLY A 420 12.41 16.67 -22.81
C GLY A 420 11.52 17.59 -23.65
N ARG A 421 10.95 17.11 -24.77
CA ARG A 421 10.06 17.89 -25.65
C ARG A 421 8.82 17.09 -26.02
N VAL A 422 7.76 17.83 -26.38
CA VAL A 422 6.54 17.25 -26.95
C VAL A 422 6.69 17.18 -28.47
N ALA A 423 6.53 15.99 -29.04
CA ALA A 423 6.49 15.72 -30.48
C ALA A 423 5.11 15.10 -30.81
N TRP A 424 4.10 15.94 -30.96
CA TRP A 424 2.73 15.52 -31.22
C TRP A 424 2.62 14.73 -32.54
N ARG A 425 1.94 13.59 -32.49
CA ARG A 425 1.78 12.67 -33.63
C ARG A 425 0.41 12.77 -34.30
N GLY A 426 -0.30 13.88 -34.10
CA GLY A 426 -1.56 14.13 -34.79
C GLY A 426 -2.76 13.39 -34.19
N TYR A 427 -2.71 12.89 -32.95
CA TYR A 427 -3.86 12.25 -32.32
C TYR A 427 -4.81 13.27 -31.68
N GLY A 428 -6.11 12.92 -31.66
CA GLY A 428 -7.17 13.69 -31.04
C GLY A 428 -8.06 12.82 -30.17
N VAL A 429 -8.89 13.48 -29.36
CA VAL A 429 -9.93 12.88 -28.52
C VAL A 429 -11.28 13.54 -28.78
N VAL A 430 -12.34 12.73 -28.86
CA VAL A 430 -13.72 13.22 -28.98
C VAL A 430 -14.18 13.74 -27.61
N ASN A 431 -14.70 14.97 -27.57
CA ASN A 431 -15.22 15.62 -26.38
C ASN A 431 -16.76 15.62 -26.34
N PRO A 432 -17.40 14.72 -25.58
CA PRO A 432 -18.85 14.67 -25.47
C PRO A 432 -19.42 15.65 -24.41
N PHE A 433 -18.60 16.48 -23.78
CA PHE A 433 -19.04 17.36 -22.70
C PHE A 433 -19.31 18.79 -23.16
N ILE A 434 -20.25 19.43 -22.49
CA ILE A 434 -20.52 20.87 -22.64
C ILE A 434 -19.31 21.65 -22.13
N ASP A 435 -18.87 22.66 -22.90
CA ASP A 435 -17.77 23.55 -22.55
C ASP A 435 -18.23 24.63 -21.55
N GLY A 436 -17.31 25.13 -20.73
CA GLY A 436 -17.55 26.16 -19.74
C GLY A 436 -18.10 25.67 -18.40
N ARG A 437 -18.96 26.47 -17.75
CA ARG A 437 -19.50 26.19 -16.40
C ARG A 437 -20.66 25.18 -16.40
N GLY A 438 -21.12 24.71 -17.55
CA GLY A 438 -22.14 23.69 -17.68
C GLY A 438 -21.64 22.32 -17.19
N SER A 439 -22.46 21.56 -16.48
CA SER A 439 -22.13 20.21 -16.01
C SER A 439 -22.98 19.20 -16.77
N GLY A 440 -22.52 18.68 -17.90
CA GLY A 440 -23.28 17.70 -18.62
C GLY A 440 -22.63 17.24 -19.92
N LEU A 441 -23.31 16.33 -20.58
CA LEU A 441 -23.01 15.93 -21.96
C LEU A 441 -23.75 16.86 -22.91
N VAL A 442 -23.20 17.03 -24.11
CA VAL A 442 -23.92 17.72 -25.20
C VAL A 442 -25.09 16.86 -25.68
N ASP A 443 -26.13 17.50 -26.21
CA ASP A 443 -27.18 16.77 -26.90
C ASP A 443 -26.65 16.30 -28.26
N LEU A 444 -26.70 14.97 -28.52
CA LEU A 444 -26.23 14.41 -29.78
C LEU A 444 -27.08 14.85 -30.98
N SER A 445 -28.29 15.39 -30.77
CA SER A 445 -29.11 15.97 -31.84
C SER A 445 -28.50 17.21 -32.46
N ASP A 446 -27.73 17.98 -31.66
CA ASP A 446 -27.05 19.18 -32.10
C ASP A 446 -25.73 18.89 -32.85
N TYR A 447 -25.25 17.65 -32.76
CA TYR A 447 -23.96 17.20 -33.31
C TYR A 447 -24.11 15.95 -34.17
N PRO A 448 -24.65 16.05 -35.38
CA PRO A 448 -25.02 14.90 -36.23
C PRO A 448 -23.82 14.07 -36.70
N ARG A 449 -22.63 14.65 -36.88
CA ARG A 449 -21.42 13.90 -37.22
C ARG A 449 -20.95 13.08 -36.02
N MET A 450 -20.85 13.70 -34.84
CA MET A 450 -20.47 13.02 -33.61
C MET A 450 -21.49 11.95 -33.23
N LYS A 451 -22.79 12.20 -33.40
CA LYS A 451 -23.85 11.21 -33.17
C LYS A 451 -23.59 9.96 -33.99
N ARG A 452 -23.44 10.09 -35.30
CA ARG A 452 -23.17 8.97 -36.23
C ARG A 452 -21.87 8.26 -35.87
N TYR A 453 -20.83 9.02 -35.56
CA TYR A 453 -19.52 8.49 -35.17
C TYR A 453 -19.60 7.61 -33.92
N LEU A 454 -20.31 8.07 -32.87
CA LEU A 454 -20.48 7.36 -31.61
C LEU A 454 -21.45 6.19 -31.71
N GLU A 455 -22.56 6.33 -32.48
CA GLU A 455 -23.53 5.26 -32.71
C GLU A 455 -22.90 4.06 -33.45
N ALA A 456 -22.01 4.31 -34.40
CA ALA A 456 -21.23 3.25 -35.07
C ALA A 456 -20.32 2.45 -34.13
N ARG A 457 -20.04 2.96 -32.93
CA ARG A 457 -19.18 2.35 -31.89
C ARG A 457 -19.94 2.04 -30.60
N LYS A 458 -21.27 2.05 -30.67
CA LYS A 458 -22.15 1.97 -29.51
C LYS A 458 -21.95 0.71 -28.69
N ASP A 459 -21.74 -0.43 -29.31
CA ASP A 459 -21.55 -1.71 -28.62
C ASP A 459 -20.32 -1.70 -27.73
N GLU A 460 -19.20 -1.17 -28.23
CA GLU A 460 -17.96 -1.02 -27.44
C GLU A 460 -18.14 -0.01 -26.30
N ILE A 461 -18.82 1.10 -26.57
CA ILE A 461 -18.97 2.19 -25.60
C ILE A 461 -19.97 1.81 -24.50
N SER A 462 -21.09 1.18 -24.84
CA SER A 462 -22.18 0.82 -23.91
C SER A 462 -21.79 -0.32 -22.97
N GLY A 463 -20.87 -1.21 -23.35
CA GLY A 463 -20.37 -2.29 -22.50
C GLY A 463 -19.58 -1.83 -21.28
N ARG A 464 -19.14 -0.57 -21.21
CA ARG A 464 -18.37 -0.03 -20.09
C ARG A 464 -19.24 0.16 -18.85
N HIS A 465 -18.67 -0.12 -17.68
CA HIS A 465 -19.34 0.04 -16.39
C HIS A 465 -19.93 1.47 -16.17
N VAL A 466 -19.25 2.52 -16.64
CA VAL A 466 -19.75 3.90 -16.55
C VAL A 466 -21.02 4.11 -17.40
N ALA A 467 -21.12 3.46 -18.55
CA ALA A 467 -22.29 3.51 -19.42
C ALA A 467 -23.44 2.65 -18.87
N GLN A 468 -23.15 1.48 -18.33
CA GLN A 468 -24.14 0.61 -17.69
C GLN A 468 -24.81 1.25 -16.47
N LYS A 469 -24.04 2.02 -15.68
CA LYS A 469 -24.58 2.78 -14.54
C LYS A 469 -25.51 3.94 -14.94
N ALA A 470 -25.34 4.49 -16.13
CA ALA A 470 -26.14 5.61 -16.64
C ALA A 470 -26.41 5.42 -18.15
N PRO A 471 -27.34 4.53 -18.55
CA PRO A 471 -27.57 4.19 -19.96
C PRO A 471 -27.96 5.38 -20.84
N ALA A 472 -28.61 6.39 -20.30
CA ALA A 472 -28.92 7.63 -21.02
C ALA A 472 -27.66 8.43 -21.40
N ASN A 473 -26.58 8.26 -20.64
CA ASN A 473 -25.30 8.93 -20.82
C ASN A 473 -24.22 7.99 -21.38
N TRP A 474 -24.60 6.99 -22.16
CA TRP A 474 -23.75 5.90 -22.64
C TRP A 474 -22.47 6.38 -23.34
N TYR A 475 -22.50 7.58 -23.96
CA TYR A 475 -21.41 8.15 -24.74
C TYR A 475 -20.42 9.02 -23.89
N ARG A 476 -20.57 9.07 -22.56
CA ARG A 476 -19.59 9.77 -21.70
C ARG A 476 -18.28 8.99 -21.59
N THR A 477 -17.17 9.71 -21.45
CA THR A 477 -15.88 9.13 -21.01
C THR A 477 -15.87 8.89 -19.49
N ILE A 478 -14.90 8.12 -18.97
CA ILE A 478 -14.74 7.92 -17.52
C ILE A 478 -14.51 9.27 -16.86
N ASP A 479 -13.46 9.98 -17.31
CA ASP A 479 -13.14 11.31 -16.81
C ASP A 479 -13.81 12.38 -17.67
N ARG A 480 -14.15 13.51 -17.03
CA ARG A 480 -14.67 14.67 -17.73
C ARG A 480 -13.55 15.33 -18.54
N ILE A 481 -13.82 15.66 -19.79
CA ILE A 481 -12.97 16.50 -20.63
C ILE A 481 -13.35 17.97 -20.39
N THR A 482 -12.37 18.79 -20.06
CA THR A 482 -12.53 20.24 -19.88
C THR A 482 -11.70 20.95 -20.95
N ALA A 483 -12.34 21.36 -22.04
CA ALA A 483 -11.66 21.87 -23.23
C ALA A 483 -10.71 23.04 -22.93
N SER A 484 -11.02 23.89 -21.95
CA SER A 484 -10.16 25.02 -21.55
C SER A 484 -8.77 24.60 -21.01
N LEU A 485 -8.57 23.32 -20.67
CA LEU A 485 -7.25 22.82 -20.31
C LEU A 485 -6.32 22.75 -21.53
N THR A 486 -6.86 22.56 -22.73
CA THR A 486 -6.05 22.53 -23.97
C THR A 486 -5.27 23.83 -24.16
N THR A 487 -5.90 24.97 -23.91
CA THR A 487 -5.32 26.31 -24.13
C THR A 487 -4.45 26.82 -22.97
N LYS A 488 -4.35 26.06 -21.88
CA LYS A 488 -3.49 26.40 -20.73
C LYS A 488 -2.12 25.76 -20.90
N SER A 489 -1.06 26.58 -20.77
CA SER A 489 0.30 26.05 -20.63
C SER A 489 0.40 25.16 -19.41
N LYS A 490 1.15 24.06 -19.51
CA LYS A 490 1.25 23.07 -18.45
C LYS A 490 2.55 22.28 -18.51
N LEU A 491 2.96 21.71 -17.38
CA LEU A 491 3.98 20.68 -17.35
C LEU A 491 3.30 19.31 -17.49
N LEU A 492 3.84 18.45 -18.35
CA LEU A 492 3.38 17.08 -18.56
C LEU A 492 4.36 16.10 -17.93
N ILE A 493 3.84 15.14 -17.18
CA ILE A 493 4.61 14.20 -16.37
C ILE A 493 4.09 12.78 -16.63
N PRO A 494 4.85 11.90 -17.30
CA PRO A 494 4.50 10.48 -17.46
C PRO A 494 4.46 9.74 -16.12
N ASP A 495 3.50 8.82 -15.93
CA ASP A 495 3.29 8.07 -14.68
C ASP A 495 4.54 7.25 -14.29
N ILE A 496 5.14 6.54 -15.25
CA ILE A 496 6.23 5.58 -14.97
C ILE A 496 7.47 5.92 -15.81
N LYS A 497 8.56 6.32 -15.14
CA LYS A 497 9.88 6.50 -15.77
C LYS A 497 11.01 6.28 -14.76
N GLY A 498 12.16 5.82 -15.25
CA GLY A 498 13.39 5.68 -14.44
C GLY A 498 13.97 7.02 -14.01
N GLN A 499 13.87 8.02 -14.88
CA GLN A 499 14.19 9.42 -14.58
C GLN A 499 12.95 10.28 -14.85
N ALA A 500 12.77 11.34 -14.09
CA ALA A 500 11.69 12.28 -14.28
C ALA A 500 11.79 12.92 -15.67
N GLN A 501 10.82 12.62 -16.53
CA GLN A 501 10.68 13.29 -17.83
C GLN A 501 9.54 14.28 -17.68
N ILE A 502 9.87 15.51 -17.32
CA ILE A 502 8.90 16.58 -17.15
C ILE A 502 9.07 17.54 -18.32
N VAL A 503 8.03 17.70 -19.11
CA VAL A 503 8.08 18.53 -20.31
C VAL A 503 7.10 19.69 -20.23
N TYR A 504 7.51 20.84 -20.74
CA TYR A 504 6.65 22.01 -20.87
C TYR A 504 5.82 21.89 -22.14
N GLU A 505 4.51 22.11 -22.01
CA GLU A 505 3.54 22.17 -23.09
C GLU A 505 2.90 23.57 -23.09
N GLU A 506 2.93 24.24 -24.23
CA GLU A 506 2.63 25.68 -24.37
C GLU A 506 1.12 26.05 -24.41
N GLY A 507 0.23 25.08 -24.24
CA GLY A 507 -1.21 25.30 -24.28
C GLY A 507 -1.81 25.00 -25.64
N LYS A 508 -1.44 23.87 -26.25
CA LYS A 508 -1.97 23.40 -27.54
C LYS A 508 -2.62 22.01 -27.47
N LEU A 509 -2.31 21.22 -26.44
CA LEU A 509 -2.65 19.80 -26.40
C LEU A 509 -3.38 19.43 -25.10
N TYR A 510 -4.34 18.52 -25.21
CA TYR A 510 -5.04 17.91 -24.07
C TYR A 510 -4.29 16.64 -23.62
N PRO A 511 -4.06 16.40 -22.31
CA PRO A 511 -3.32 15.23 -21.86
C PRO A 511 -4.18 13.95 -21.78
N HIS A 512 -3.59 12.80 -22.19
CA HIS A 512 -4.14 11.46 -21.98
C HIS A 512 -3.89 10.95 -20.55
N HIS A 513 -4.70 10.02 -20.05
CA HIS A 513 -4.66 9.54 -18.65
C HIS A 513 -3.32 8.96 -18.18
N ASN A 514 -2.41 8.63 -19.08
CA ASN A 514 -1.05 8.20 -18.72
C ASN A 514 -0.08 9.38 -18.48
N LEU A 515 -0.60 10.60 -18.54
CA LEU A 515 0.11 11.84 -18.26
C LEU A 515 -0.56 12.59 -17.13
N TYR A 516 0.20 12.87 -16.08
CA TYR A 516 -0.17 13.88 -15.11
C TYR A 516 0.23 15.25 -15.64
N PHE A 517 -0.42 16.29 -15.16
CA PHE A 517 -0.08 17.65 -15.53
C PHE A 517 -0.05 18.58 -14.32
N VAL A 518 0.75 19.63 -14.41
CA VAL A 518 0.76 20.74 -13.46
C VAL A 518 0.52 22.04 -14.23
N THR A 519 -0.50 22.81 -13.80
CA THR A 519 -0.71 24.19 -14.21
C THR A 519 -0.38 25.11 -13.04
N ALA A 520 0.01 26.36 -13.32
CA ALA A 520 0.32 27.35 -12.29
C ALA A 520 -0.32 28.68 -12.64
N GLU A 521 -0.78 29.41 -11.63
CA GLU A 521 -1.31 30.78 -11.76
C GLU A 521 -0.24 31.82 -11.41
N GLU A 522 0.62 31.53 -10.43
CA GLU A 522 1.66 32.45 -9.95
C GLU A 522 3.07 32.02 -10.40
N TRP A 523 3.37 30.74 -10.30
CA TRP A 523 4.69 30.20 -10.64
C TRP A 523 4.95 30.23 -12.15
N ASP A 524 6.15 30.66 -12.55
CA ASP A 524 6.64 30.43 -13.90
C ASP A 524 6.84 28.91 -14.10
N LEU A 525 6.17 28.34 -15.11
CA LEU A 525 6.17 26.89 -15.33
C LEU A 525 7.57 26.34 -15.72
N ARG A 526 8.43 27.16 -16.36
CA ARG A 526 9.80 26.72 -16.64
C ARG A 526 10.64 26.65 -15.39
N ALA A 527 10.53 27.65 -14.50
CA ALA A 527 11.19 27.61 -13.21
C ALA A 527 10.68 26.44 -12.36
N LEU A 528 9.36 26.19 -12.36
CA LEU A 528 8.76 25.03 -11.69
C LEU A 528 9.26 23.71 -12.28
N GLN A 529 9.46 23.64 -13.60
CA GLN A 529 10.04 22.46 -14.25
C GLN A 529 11.42 22.12 -13.69
N ALA A 530 12.29 23.12 -13.46
CA ALA A 530 13.60 22.88 -12.85
C ALA A 530 13.49 22.28 -11.45
N VAL A 531 12.58 22.83 -10.62
CA VAL A 531 12.34 22.30 -9.27
C VAL A 531 11.85 20.86 -9.31
N LEU A 532 10.90 20.54 -10.18
CA LEU A 532 10.34 19.19 -10.31
C LEU A 532 11.33 18.18 -10.94
N LEU A 533 12.32 18.64 -11.72
CA LEU A 533 13.40 17.81 -12.24
C LEU A 533 14.51 17.55 -11.20
N SER A 534 14.56 18.31 -10.12
CA SER A 534 15.60 18.21 -9.10
C SER A 534 15.50 16.94 -8.24
N SER A 535 16.61 16.60 -7.57
CA SER A 535 16.68 15.52 -6.59
C SER A 535 15.78 15.76 -5.37
N ILE A 536 15.41 17.01 -5.07
CA ILE A 536 14.45 17.34 -4.00
C ILE A 536 13.05 16.83 -4.35
N ALA A 537 12.53 17.12 -5.53
CA ALA A 537 11.25 16.58 -5.97
C ALA A 537 11.27 15.04 -6.03
N ARG A 538 12.41 14.48 -6.48
CA ARG A 538 12.64 13.02 -6.45
C ARG A 538 12.62 12.45 -5.04
N LEU A 539 13.19 13.15 -4.05
CA LEU A 539 13.11 12.75 -2.63
C LEU A 539 11.64 12.62 -2.18
N PHE A 540 10.80 13.63 -2.43
CA PHE A 540 9.37 13.57 -2.11
C PHE A 540 8.68 12.39 -2.79
N VAL A 541 8.87 12.24 -4.09
CA VAL A 541 8.24 11.13 -4.83
C VAL A 541 8.75 9.78 -4.34
N ALA A 542 10.05 9.59 -4.15
CA ALA A 542 10.63 8.33 -3.69
C ALA A 542 10.17 7.95 -2.28
N SER A 543 10.06 8.94 -1.38
CA SER A 543 9.65 8.71 0.01
C SER A 543 8.19 8.27 0.13
N TYR A 544 7.31 8.81 -0.70
CA TYR A 544 5.87 8.52 -0.64
C TYR A 544 5.39 7.53 -1.69
N SER A 545 6.11 7.35 -2.79
CA SER A 545 5.75 6.41 -3.87
C SER A 545 6.15 4.97 -3.52
N THR A 546 5.38 4.02 -4.03
CA THR A 546 5.83 2.63 -4.09
C THR A 546 6.88 2.49 -5.20
N LYS A 547 8.03 1.92 -4.87
CA LYS A 547 9.08 1.62 -5.86
C LYS A 547 8.58 0.51 -6.80
N MET A 548 8.88 0.62 -8.09
CA MET A 548 8.57 -0.41 -9.08
C MET A 548 9.82 -1.25 -9.39
N ARG A 549 9.63 -2.45 -9.94
CA ARG A 549 10.73 -3.33 -10.40
C ARG A 549 11.71 -2.51 -11.25
N GLY A 550 13.00 -2.64 -10.98
CA GLY A 550 14.05 -1.85 -11.61
C GLY A 550 14.24 -0.45 -11.01
N GLY A 551 13.69 -0.16 -9.84
CA GLY A 551 13.86 1.12 -9.12
C GLY A 551 13.09 2.31 -9.72
N PHE A 552 12.15 2.06 -10.66
CA PHE A 552 11.33 3.10 -11.26
C PHE A 552 10.38 3.73 -10.23
N LEU A 553 10.23 5.05 -10.29
CA LEU A 553 9.29 5.80 -9.46
C LEU A 553 8.00 6.07 -10.23
N ARG A 554 6.90 6.17 -9.49
CA ARG A 554 5.60 6.58 -10.02
C ARG A 554 5.33 8.03 -9.66
N PHE A 555 5.20 8.89 -10.66
CA PHE A 555 4.95 10.32 -10.49
C PHE A 555 3.44 10.62 -10.46
N GLN A 556 2.70 9.93 -9.60
CA GLN A 556 1.25 10.11 -9.49
C GLN A 556 0.88 11.43 -8.81
N ALA A 557 -0.30 11.97 -9.15
CA ALA A 557 -0.80 13.24 -8.61
C ALA A 557 -0.74 13.31 -7.08
N GLN A 558 -1.07 12.22 -6.37
CA GLN A 558 -1.02 12.17 -4.91
C GLN A 558 0.39 12.38 -4.34
N TYR A 559 1.44 11.99 -5.05
CA TYR A 559 2.84 12.19 -4.63
C TYR A 559 3.34 13.58 -5.06
N LEU A 560 2.98 14.03 -6.26
CA LEU A 560 3.30 15.37 -6.74
C LEU A 560 2.73 16.47 -5.83
N ARG A 561 1.50 16.29 -5.32
CA ARG A 561 0.88 17.21 -4.36
C ARG A 561 1.62 17.33 -3.04
N ARG A 562 2.44 16.35 -2.67
CA ARG A 562 3.25 16.41 -1.44
C ARG A 562 4.53 17.21 -1.59
N ILE A 563 4.96 17.50 -2.82
CA ILE A 563 6.15 18.32 -3.06
C ILE A 563 5.91 19.70 -2.44
N ARG A 564 6.90 20.21 -1.74
CA ARG A 564 6.88 21.51 -1.08
C ARG A 564 7.66 22.51 -1.89
N ILE A 565 7.13 23.72 -2.09
CA ILE A 565 7.80 24.81 -2.79
C ILE A 565 7.50 26.14 -2.10
N PRO A 566 8.39 27.14 -2.11
CA PRO A 566 8.08 28.48 -1.61
C PRO A 566 7.03 29.18 -2.50
N HIS A 567 6.41 30.24 -1.99
CA HIS A 567 5.60 31.10 -2.86
C HIS A 567 6.48 31.80 -3.89
N TRP A 568 5.97 31.93 -5.12
CA TRP A 568 6.74 32.54 -6.22
C TRP A 568 7.26 33.94 -5.90
N LYS A 569 6.46 34.76 -5.19
CA LYS A 569 6.84 36.10 -4.76
C LYS A 569 8.11 36.13 -3.90
N ASP A 570 8.36 35.06 -3.14
CA ASP A 570 9.47 34.96 -2.19
C ASP A 570 10.77 34.43 -2.85
N VAL A 571 10.71 34.02 -4.13
CA VAL A 571 11.88 33.56 -4.88
C VAL A 571 12.70 34.75 -5.40
N PRO A 572 14.00 34.87 -5.08
CA PRO A 572 14.84 35.97 -5.56
C PRO A 572 14.91 36.07 -7.08
N PRO A 573 14.92 37.28 -7.69
CA PRO A 573 14.91 37.44 -9.15
C PRO A 573 16.08 36.75 -9.89
N ALA A 574 17.28 36.71 -9.29
CA ALA A 574 18.41 35.99 -9.85
C ALA A 574 18.11 34.50 -9.93
N LEU A 575 17.61 33.91 -8.86
CA LEU A 575 17.29 32.49 -8.77
C LEU A 575 16.14 32.10 -9.71
N ARG A 576 15.15 32.98 -9.93
CA ARG A 576 14.11 32.78 -10.93
C ARG A 576 14.71 32.58 -12.34
N ARG A 577 15.71 33.38 -12.70
CA ARG A 577 16.42 33.25 -14.00
C ARG A 577 17.20 31.96 -14.06
N ASP A 578 17.93 31.61 -13.01
CA ASP A 578 18.76 30.40 -12.97
C ASP A 578 17.90 29.12 -13.11
N LEU A 579 16.75 29.05 -12.40
CA LEU A 579 15.79 27.96 -12.54
C LEU A 579 15.26 27.85 -13.97
N LYS A 580 14.86 28.97 -14.59
CA LYS A 580 14.36 28.97 -15.97
C LYS A 580 15.41 28.50 -16.97
N ASN A 581 16.61 29.05 -16.90
CA ASN A 581 17.72 28.70 -17.79
C ASN A 581 18.10 27.22 -17.65
N ALA A 582 18.16 26.69 -16.43
CA ALA A 582 18.46 25.29 -16.17
C ALA A 582 17.40 24.34 -16.76
N ALA A 583 16.11 24.70 -16.65
CA ALA A 583 15.04 23.90 -17.24
C ALA A 583 15.03 23.95 -18.77
N GLU A 584 15.27 25.12 -19.38
CA GLU A 584 15.33 25.30 -20.83
C GLU A 584 16.50 24.56 -21.46
N ALA A 585 17.64 24.53 -20.77
CA ALA A 585 18.81 23.75 -21.16
C ALA A 585 18.66 22.26 -20.88
N LEU A 586 17.67 21.83 -20.10
CA LEU A 586 17.51 20.47 -19.57
C LEU A 586 18.76 19.98 -18.79
N ASP A 587 19.45 20.92 -18.16
CA ASP A 587 20.65 20.64 -17.34
C ASP A 587 20.22 20.25 -15.92
N LEU A 588 20.22 18.94 -15.64
CA LEU A 588 19.80 18.41 -14.34
C LEU A 588 20.72 18.85 -13.20
N ALA A 589 22.03 19.04 -13.47
CA ALA A 589 22.96 19.51 -12.45
C ALA A 589 22.67 20.99 -12.10
N ALA A 590 22.39 21.83 -13.11
CA ALA A 590 21.97 23.20 -12.89
C ALA A 590 20.61 23.27 -12.17
N CYS A 591 19.66 22.40 -12.54
CA CYS A 591 18.37 22.28 -11.83
C CYS A 591 18.59 21.95 -10.34
N ASN A 592 19.46 21.00 -10.03
CA ASN A 592 19.80 20.66 -8.64
C ASN A 592 20.44 21.83 -7.91
N ARG A 593 21.46 22.48 -8.48
CA ARG A 593 22.11 23.64 -7.85
C ARG A 593 21.12 24.75 -7.53
N ALA A 594 20.29 25.13 -8.50
CA ALA A 594 19.28 26.15 -8.31
C ALA A 594 18.22 25.75 -7.28
N ALA A 595 17.77 24.50 -7.30
CA ALA A 595 16.82 23.99 -6.32
C ALA A 595 17.46 23.95 -4.91
N PHE A 596 18.70 23.52 -4.73
CA PHE A 596 19.39 23.51 -3.43
C PHE A 596 19.49 24.92 -2.83
N GLN A 597 19.79 25.93 -3.67
CA GLN A 597 19.76 27.33 -3.25
C GLN A 597 18.34 27.78 -2.87
N LEU A 598 17.32 27.38 -3.63
CA LEU A 598 15.91 27.71 -3.37
C LEU A 598 15.46 27.25 -1.99
N TYR A 599 15.90 26.06 -1.56
CA TYR A 599 15.52 25.48 -0.28
C TYR A 599 16.56 25.72 0.84
N GLY A 600 17.63 26.45 0.56
CA GLY A 600 18.68 26.75 1.51
C GLY A 600 19.29 25.50 2.12
N LEU A 601 19.66 24.51 1.29
CA LEU A 601 20.26 23.27 1.79
C LEU A 601 21.66 23.49 2.34
N SER A 602 21.95 22.84 3.48
CA SER A 602 23.34 22.73 3.95
C SER A 602 24.15 21.76 3.05
N PRO A 603 25.51 21.81 3.12
CA PRO A 603 26.36 20.87 2.39
C PRO A 603 26.03 19.39 2.74
N GLU A 604 25.71 19.11 4.00
CA GLU A 604 25.35 17.77 4.49
C GLU A 604 24.01 17.32 3.90
N GLU A 605 23.01 18.22 3.86
CA GLU A 605 21.70 17.95 3.25
C GLU A 605 21.82 17.72 1.74
N ALA A 606 22.66 18.49 1.05
CA ALA A 606 22.95 18.29 -0.36
C ALA A 606 23.64 16.94 -0.60
N ALA A 607 24.60 16.56 0.25
CA ALA A 607 25.27 15.26 0.19
C ALA A 607 24.30 14.08 0.41
N ALA A 608 23.31 14.23 1.31
CA ALA A 608 22.27 13.22 1.54
C ALA A 608 21.40 12.94 0.31
N LEU A 609 21.34 13.89 -0.65
CA LEU A 609 20.65 13.76 -1.94
C LEU A 609 21.55 13.24 -3.08
N GLY A 610 22.77 12.85 -2.80
CA GLY A 610 23.76 12.41 -3.80
C GLY A 610 24.65 13.53 -4.35
N GLY A 611 24.73 14.66 -3.64
CA GLY A 611 25.51 15.83 -4.03
C GLY A 611 24.92 16.59 -5.23
N ASN A 612 25.72 17.42 -5.86
CA ASN A 612 25.30 18.27 -7.00
C ASN A 612 25.14 17.54 -8.32
N GLY A 613 25.30 16.21 -8.36
CA GLY A 613 25.16 15.42 -9.59
C GLY A 613 26.40 15.48 -10.51
N GLU A 614 27.61 15.61 -9.92
CA GLU A 614 28.87 15.38 -10.63
C GLU A 614 29.12 13.89 -10.83
#